data_0d26453ee5b3311a008f1f243baec76b
#
_entry.id   0d26453ee5b3311a008f1f243baec76b
#
_cell.length_a   1.000
_cell.length_b   1.000
_cell.length_c   1.000
_cell.angle_alpha   90.00
_cell.angle_beta   90.00
_cell.angle_gamma   90.00
#
_symmetry.space_group_name_H-M   'P 1'
#
loop_
_entity.id
_entity.type
_entity.pdbx_description
1 polymer ?
#
loop_
_entity_poly.entity_id
_entity_poly.type
_entity_poly.pdbx_seq_one_letter_code
_entity_poly.pdbx_strand_id
1 'polypeptide(L)'
;MIILTFKDWVLTVDHESTKSTYAVVENGSAEDCNCNDCLNYIQNRGNIFPEQVKHLFNQLGVDYHKESEVWRMCKENDSTHRYSVIFHFKGSFEGTDCLVSLNGSQTIKLNPITDSFKIGFTKRDDLTYFKDKNDLIQIEIEIMVPWVIDRMLESEW
;
A
#
# COMPACT_ATOMS: atom_id res chain seq x y z
N MET A 1 20.28 -2.76 -10.32
CA MET A 1 19.28 -1.67 -10.20
C MET A 1 18.54 -1.51 -11.50
N ILE A 2 17.25 -1.37 -11.44
CA ILE A 2 16.43 -1.06 -12.62
C ILE A 2 15.80 0.32 -12.45
N ILE A 3 15.59 0.99 -13.57
CA ILE A 3 14.94 2.31 -13.59
C ILE A 3 13.63 2.15 -14.36
N LEU A 4 12.54 2.60 -13.76
CA LEU A 4 11.23 2.56 -14.41
C LEU A 4 10.45 3.84 -14.15
N THR A 5 9.53 4.12 -15.04
CA THR A 5 8.65 5.28 -14.93
C THR A 5 7.24 4.80 -14.59
N PHE A 6 6.64 5.43 -13.59
CA PHE A 6 5.24 5.20 -13.23
C PHE A 6 4.57 6.54 -13.00
N LYS A 7 3.59 6.89 -13.85
CA LYS A 7 2.99 8.23 -13.84
C LYS A 7 4.10 9.29 -13.93
N ASP A 8 4.15 10.26 -13.04
CA ASP A 8 5.15 11.33 -13.03
C ASP A 8 6.41 10.99 -12.21
N TRP A 9 6.50 9.74 -11.73
CA TRP A 9 7.66 9.29 -10.95
C TRP A 9 8.66 8.52 -11.79
N VAL A 10 9.93 8.72 -11.48
CA VAL A 10 11.03 7.86 -11.95
C VAL A 10 11.54 7.09 -10.74
N LEU A 11 11.43 5.77 -10.81
CA LEU A 11 11.80 4.88 -9.70
C LEU A 11 13.09 4.14 -10.04
N THR A 12 14.06 4.19 -9.12
CA THR A 12 15.27 3.39 -9.19
C THR A 12 15.13 2.28 -8.17
N VAL A 13 15.17 1.02 -8.60
CA VAL A 13 14.68 -0.11 -7.81
C VAL A 13 15.74 -1.19 -7.70
N ASP A 14 16.00 -1.64 -6.47
CA ASP A 14 16.69 -2.89 -6.19
C ASP A 14 15.64 -4.00 -6.13
N HIS A 15 15.31 -4.55 -7.29
CA HIS A 15 14.28 -5.58 -7.43
C HIS A 15 14.62 -6.84 -6.65
N GLU A 16 15.84 -7.30 -6.73
CA GLU A 16 16.25 -8.56 -6.09
C GLU A 16 16.19 -8.48 -4.56
N SER A 17 16.66 -7.38 -3.99
CA SER A 17 16.58 -7.14 -2.55
C SER A 17 15.14 -7.05 -2.07
N THR A 18 14.30 -6.36 -2.83
CA THR A 18 12.87 -6.23 -2.52
C THR A 18 12.18 -7.58 -2.61
N LYS A 19 12.36 -8.30 -3.71
CA LYS A 19 11.75 -9.62 -3.95
C LYS A 19 12.14 -10.63 -2.87
N SER A 20 13.43 -10.70 -2.52
CA SER A 20 13.90 -11.64 -1.50
C SER A 20 13.37 -11.30 -0.12
N THR A 21 13.19 -10.01 0.20
CA THR A 21 12.59 -9.59 1.46
C THR A 21 11.14 -10.07 1.57
N TYR A 22 10.33 -9.84 0.53
CA TYR A 22 8.94 -10.28 0.53
C TYR A 22 8.80 -11.80 0.47
N ALA A 23 9.74 -12.51 -0.16
CA ALA A 23 9.67 -13.96 -0.30
C ALA A 23 9.69 -14.71 1.04
N VAL A 24 10.34 -14.17 2.07
CA VAL A 24 10.43 -14.80 3.40
C VAL A 24 9.30 -14.38 4.34
N VAL A 25 8.45 -13.46 3.94
CA VAL A 25 7.26 -13.05 4.71
C VAL A 25 6.16 -14.09 4.43
N GLU A 26 5.60 -14.67 5.48
CA GLU A 26 4.54 -15.68 5.32
C GLU A 26 3.19 -15.06 5.03
N ASN A 27 2.83 -14.02 5.80
CA ASN A 27 1.51 -13.39 5.75
C ASN A 27 1.61 -11.88 5.69
N GLY A 28 0.61 -11.24 5.09
CA GLY A 28 0.42 -9.81 5.22
C GLY A 28 -0.12 -9.44 6.60
N SER A 29 -0.11 -8.16 6.91
CA SER A 29 -0.59 -7.62 8.18
C SER A 29 -2.05 -7.99 8.47
N ALA A 30 -2.88 -8.11 7.45
CA ALA A 30 -4.29 -8.45 7.62
C ALA A 30 -4.47 -9.84 8.21
N GLU A 31 -3.68 -10.83 7.79
CA GLU A 31 -3.74 -12.18 8.34
C GLU A 31 -3.29 -12.20 9.81
N ASP A 32 -2.28 -11.44 10.15
CA ASP A 32 -1.75 -11.35 11.52
C ASP A 32 -2.74 -10.66 12.47
N CYS A 33 -3.45 -9.64 12.00
CA CYS A 33 -4.45 -8.91 12.78
C CYS A 33 -5.73 -9.75 13.00
N ASN A 34 -6.26 -10.33 11.93
CA ASN A 34 -7.43 -11.20 11.95
C ASN A 34 -8.71 -10.57 12.53
N CYS A 35 -8.84 -9.24 12.54
CA CYS A 35 -10.09 -8.56 12.91
C CYS A 35 -11.07 -8.55 11.74
N ASN A 36 -12.31 -8.13 11.97
CA ASN A 36 -13.36 -8.12 10.94
C ASN A 36 -13.00 -7.23 9.75
N ASP A 37 -12.44 -6.06 10.01
CA ASP A 37 -11.99 -5.15 8.95
C ASP A 37 -10.89 -5.79 8.10
N CYS A 38 -9.94 -6.48 8.72
CA CYS A 38 -8.87 -7.19 8.03
C CYS A 38 -9.39 -8.41 7.27
N LEU A 39 -10.33 -9.16 7.83
CA LEU A 39 -10.96 -10.29 7.12
C LEU A 39 -11.67 -9.82 5.85
N ASN A 40 -12.38 -8.70 5.93
CA ASN A 40 -13.01 -8.09 4.76
C ASN A 40 -11.97 -7.69 3.71
N TYR A 41 -10.85 -7.10 4.15
CA TYR A 41 -9.76 -6.72 3.25
C TYR A 41 -9.19 -7.96 2.51
N ILE A 42 -8.92 -9.04 3.22
CA ILE A 42 -8.39 -10.28 2.64
C ILE A 42 -9.32 -10.82 1.54
N GLN A 43 -10.64 -10.82 1.76
CA GLN A 43 -11.60 -11.29 0.78
C GLN A 43 -11.61 -10.45 -0.50
N ASN A 44 -11.21 -9.19 -0.41
CA ASN A 44 -11.17 -8.26 -1.53
C ASN A 44 -9.80 -8.15 -2.18
N ARG A 45 -8.73 -8.52 -1.50
CA ARG A 45 -7.34 -8.15 -1.85
C ARG A 45 -6.97 -8.49 -3.29
N GLY A 46 -7.42 -9.61 -3.82
CA GLY A 46 -7.15 -10.01 -5.21
C GLY A 46 -7.85 -9.16 -6.27
N ASN A 47 -8.89 -8.40 -5.88
CA ASN A 47 -9.77 -7.69 -6.82
C ASN A 47 -9.72 -6.18 -6.73
N ILE A 48 -9.01 -5.61 -5.75
CA ILE A 48 -9.03 -4.16 -5.48
C ILE A 48 -7.80 -3.42 -6.00
N PHE A 49 -6.76 -4.13 -6.42
CA PHE A 49 -5.57 -3.51 -7.00
C PHE A 49 -5.73 -3.41 -8.51
N PRO A 50 -5.61 -2.19 -9.11
CA PRO A 50 -5.64 -2.03 -10.56
C PRO A 50 -4.51 -2.82 -11.23
N GLU A 51 -4.72 -3.31 -12.45
CA GLU A 51 -3.71 -4.06 -13.18
C GLU A 51 -2.40 -3.29 -13.35
N GLN A 52 -2.48 -2.00 -13.59
CA GLN A 52 -1.28 -1.16 -13.70
C GLN A 52 -0.47 -1.11 -12.41
N VAL A 53 -1.13 -1.21 -11.24
CA VAL A 53 -0.44 -1.26 -9.94
C VAL A 53 0.12 -2.65 -9.68
N LYS A 54 -0.59 -3.71 -10.04
CA LYS A 54 -0.07 -5.09 -9.96
C LYS A 54 1.20 -5.23 -10.81
N HIS A 55 1.18 -4.65 -12.00
CA HIS A 55 2.33 -4.64 -12.90
C HIS A 55 3.51 -3.88 -12.28
N LEU A 56 3.25 -2.70 -11.72
CA LEU A 56 4.26 -1.93 -11.01
C LEU A 56 4.88 -2.75 -9.87
N PHE A 57 4.04 -3.36 -9.03
CA PHE A 57 4.50 -4.16 -7.89
C PHE A 57 5.38 -5.32 -8.33
N ASN A 58 5.01 -5.98 -9.43
CA ASN A 58 5.84 -7.05 -10.00
C ASN A 58 7.22 -6.53 -10.41
N GLN A 59 7.28 -5.34 -11.02
CA GLN A 59 8.56 -4.70 -11.40
C GLN A 59 9.38 -4.28 -10.18
N LEU A 60 8.73 -3.86 -9.08
CA LEU A 60 9.40 -3.51 -7.84
C LEU A 60 9.90 -4.73 -7.06
N GLY A 61 9.30 -5.88 -7.25
CA GLY A 61 9.53 -7.07 -6.44
C GLY A 61 8.64 -7.15 -5.20
N VAL A 62 7.59 -6.36 -5.14
CA VAL A 62 6.64 -6.31 -4.02
C VAL A 62 5.51 -7.30 -4.26
N ASP A 63 5.17 -8.08 -3.23
CA ASP A 63 4.00 -8.96 -3.24
C ASP A 63 2.81 -8.23 -2.61
N TYR A 64 1.79 -7.91 -3.41
CA TYR A 64 0.65 -7.14 -2.92
C TYR A 64 -0.24 -7.91 -1.92
N HIS A 65 -0.02 -9.21 -1.73
CA HIS A 65 -0.68 -10.01 -0.69
C HIS A 65 -0.01 -9.86 0.68
N LYS A 66 1.11 -9.15 0.76
CA LYS A 66 1.95 -9.08 1.96
C LYS A 66 2.19 -7.64 2.40
N GLU A 67 1.10 -6.88 2.57
CA GLU A 67 1.19 -5.53 3.10
C GLU A 67 1.85 -5.52 4.49
N SER A 68 2.65 -4.49 4.78
CA SER A 68 3.26 -4.35 6.10
C SER A 68 2.25 -3.80 7.11
N GLU A 69 1.26 -3.06 6.63
CA GLU A 69 0.15 -2.57 7.44
C GLU A 69 -1.08 -2.31 6.58
N VAL A 70 -2.24 -2.57 7.16
CA VAL A 70 -3.54 -2.19 6.60
C VAL A 70 -4.49 -1.83 7.73
N TRP A 71 -5.27 -0.77 7.55
CA TRP A 71 -6.34 -0.42 8.49
C TRP A 71 -7.49 0.24 7.76
N ARG A 72 -8.69 0.02 8.28
CA ARG A 72 -9.89 0.69 7.80
C ARG A 72 -9.96 2.09 8.42
N MET A 73 -10.08 3.10 7.58
CA MET A 73 -10.15 4.49 8.02
C MET A 73 -11.57 4.90 8.40
N CYS A 74 -12.53 4.63 7.52
CA CYS A 74 -13.93 5.03 7.73
C CYS A 74 -14.85 4.32 6.73
N LYS A 75 -16.14 4.35 7.03
CA LYS A 75 -17.19 3.98 6.07
C LYS A 75 -17.44 5.17 5.16
N GLU A 76 -17.23 5.00 3.87
CA GLU A 76 -17.33 6.08 2.90
C GLU A 76 -18.78 6.28 2.42
N ASN A 77 -19.50 5.18 2.24
CA ASN A 77 -20.91 5.16 1.86
C ASN A 77 -21.52 3.81 2.28
N ASP A 78 -22.75 3.53 1.89
CA ASP A 78 -23.47 2.33 2.31
C ASP A 78 -22.80 1.00 1.89
N SER A 79 -21.93 1.03 0.91
CA SER A 79 -21.34 -0.19 0.34
C SER A 79 -19.81 -0.24 0.40
N THR A 80 -19.12 0.87 0.68
CA THR A 80 -17.66 0.91 0.63
C THR A 80 -17.04 1.54 1.86
N HIS A 81 -15.85 1.04 2.19
CA HIS A 81 -15.00 1.53 3.27
C HIS A 81 -13.66 1.99 2.72
N ARG A 82 -13.11 3.02 3.30
CA ARG A 82 -11.79 3.53 2.95
C ARG A 82 -10.75 2.84 3.80
N TYR A 83 -9.75 2.23 3.13
CA TYR A 83 -8.62 1.55 3.79
C TYR A 83 -7.32 2.22 3.41
N SER A 84 -6.39 2.23 4.34
CA SER A 84 -5.00 2.64 4.11
C SER A 84 -4.10 1.40 4.15
N VAL A 85 -3.17 1.29 3.20
CA VAL A 85 -2.29 0.12 3.05
C VAL A 85 -0.86 0.60 2.81
N ILE A 86 0.11 -0.09 3.41
CA ILE A 86 1.53 0.27 3.32
C ILE A 86 2.35 -0.91 2.81
N PHE A 87 3.24 -0.59 1.87
CA PHE A 87 4.31 -1.48 1.37
C PHE A 87 5.62 -0.71 1.31
N HIS A 88 6.71 -1.41 0.99
CA HIS A 88 8.02 -0.80 0.82
C HIS A 88 8.78 -1.43 -0.33
N PHE A 89 9.70 -0.67 -0.94
CA PHE A 89 10.69 -1.22 -1.84
C PHE A 89 12.06 -0.58 -1.59
N LYS A 90 13.10 -1.30 -1.95
CA LYS A 90 14.49 -0.85 -1.85
C LYS A 90 14.83 -0.02 -3.08
N GLY A 91 15.26 1.23 -2.88
CA GLY A 91 15.60 2.10 -3.98
C GLY A 91 15.41 3.57 -3.68
N SER A 92 15.05 4.32 -4.71
CA SER A 92 14.81 5.77 -4.61
C SER A 92 13.75 6.18 -5.63
N PHE A 93 13.26 7.39 -5.51
CA PHE A 93 12.34 7.95 -6.49
C PHE A 93 12.64 9.42 -6.75
N GLU A 94 12.31 9.86 -7.95
CA GLU A 94 12.21 11.26 -8.34
C GLU A 94 10.75 11.55 -8.65
N GLY A 95 10.28 12.71 -8.25
CA GLY A 95 8.89 13.13 -8.38
C GLY A 95 8.31 13.58 -7.07
N THR A 96 7.00 13.77 -7.03
CA THR A 96 6.31 14.31 -5.86
C THR A 96 6.36 13.34 -4.69
N ASP A 97 6.77 13.85 -3.53
CA ASP A 97 6.68 13.12 -2.26
C ASP A 97 5.26 13.26 -1.72
N CYS A 98 4.64 12.16 -1.33
CA CYS A 98 3.27 12.18 -0.82
C CYS A 98 3.18 12.77 0.59
N LEU A 99 4.29 12.88 1.31
CA LEU A 99 4.33 13.52 2.61
C LEU A 99 4.55 15.01 2.42
N VAL A 100 3.54 15.81 2.74
CA VAL A 100 3.52 17.27 2.50
C VAL A 100 3.46 18.00 3.83
N SER A 101 4.33 19.00 4.02
CA SER A 101 4.29 19.89 5.18
C SER A 101 3.36 21.06 4.90
N LEU A 102 2.40 21.29 5.81
CA LEU A 102 1.43 22.37 5.71
C LEU A 102 1.26 23.01 7.09
N ASN A 103 1.63 24.31 7.21
CA ASN A 103 1.49 25.07 8.46
C ASN A 103 2.08 24.36 9.69
N GLY A 104 3.25 23.72 9.54
CA GLY A 104 3.93 23.01 10.62
C GLY A 104 3.39 21.61 10.89
N SER A 105 2.38 21.17 10.17
CA SER A 105 1.83 19.81 10.24
C SER A 105 2.17 19.03 8.97
N GLN A 106 2.33 17.73 9.10
CA GLN A 106 2.53 16.85 7.94
C GLN A 106 1.20 16.20 7.56
N THR A 107 0.93 16.12 6.26
CA THR A 107 -0.22 15.41 5.72
C THR A 107 0.21 14.55 4.54
N ILE A 108 -0.58 13.55 4.23
CA ILE A 108 -0.34 12.64 3.10
C ILE A 108 -1.26 13.05 1.95
N LYS A 109 -0.65 13.32 0.78
CA LYS A 109 -1.38 13.65 -0.44
C LYS A 109 -1.06 12.62 -1.50
N LEU A 110 -2.04 11.78 -1.84
CA LEU A 110 -1.89 10.68 -2.78
C LEU A 110 -2.44 11.04 -4.16
N ASN A 111 -1.89 10.41 -5.19
CA ASN A 111 -2.30 10.60 -6.56
C ASN A 111 -3.33 9.53 -6.96
N PRO A 112 -4.45 9.91 -7.55
CA PRO A 112 -5.45 8.93 -8.00
C PRO A 112 -4.94 8.12 -9.19
N ILE A 113 -5.17 6.82 -9.15
CA ILE A 113 -4.93 5.88 -10.24
C ILE A 113 -6.28 5.51 -10.89
N THR A 114 -7.27 5.24 -10.05
CA THR A 114 -8.67 5.04 -10.45
C THR A 114 -9.55 5.82 -9.47
N ASP A 115 -10.86 5.78 -9.65
CA ASP A 115 -11.80 6.42 -8.72
C ASP A 115 -11.74 5.83 -7.32
N SER A 116 -11.23 4.60 -7.18
CA SER A 116 -11.19 3.88 -5.89
C SER A 116 -9.79 3.56 -5.41
N PHE A 117 -8.73 4.04 -6.08
CA PHE A 117 -7.36 3.71 -5.73
C PHE A 117 -6.43 4.92 -5.88
N LYS A 118 -5.70 5.25 -4.81
CA LYS A 118 -4.70 6.31 -4.79
C LYS A 118 -3.37 5.77 -4.29
N ILE A 119 -2.27 6.32 -4.79
CA ILE A 119 -0.92 5.88 -4.44
C ILE A 119 0.02 7.08 -4.28
N GLY A 120 1.03 6.90 -3.45
CA GLY A 120 2.13 7.85 -3.29
C GLY A 120 3.37 7.19 -2.74
N PHE A 121 4.49 7.89 -2.82
CA PHE A 121 5.79 7.42 -2.36
C PHE A 121 6.40 8.43 -1.42
N THR A 122 7.11 7.94 -0.40
CA THR A 122 7.84 8.77 0.54
C THR A 122 9.01 7.99 1.13
N LYS A 123 10.02 8.71 1.60
CA LYS A 123 11.19 8.13 2.27
C LYS A 123 10.84 7.86 3.73
N ARG A 124 10.33 6.65 4.03
CA ARG A 124 9.99 6.21 5.39
C ARG A 124 10.17 4.70 5.51
N ASP A 125 10.14 4.21 6.72
CA ASP A 125 10.35 2.80 7.04
C ASP A 125 9.34 2.26 8.07
N ASP A 126 8.17 2.86 8.15
CA ASP A 126 7.15 2.50 9.14
C ASP A 126 6.74 1.04 8.97
N LEU A 127 6.90 0.25 10.04
CA LEU A 127 6.48 -1.15 10.10
C LEU A 127 7.03 -2.03 8.97
N THR A 128 8.19 -1.67 8.42
CA THR A 128 8.78 -2.37 7.28
C THR A 128 9.25 -3.79 7.62
N TYR A 129 9.16 -4.69 6.64
CA TYR A 129 9.76 -6.02 6.69
C TYR A 129 11.28 -6.01 6.45
N PHE A 130 11.80 -4.93 5.89
CA PHE A 130 13.24 -4.82 5.58
C PHE A 130 14.05 -4.68 6.85
N LYS A 131 15.09 -5.50 7.00
CA LYS A 131 16.05 -5.41 8.12
C LYS A 131 17.03 -4.25 7.90
N ASP A 132 17.51 -4.09 6.66
CA ASP A 132 18.31 -2.94 6.26
C ASP A 132 17.36 -1.84 5.78
N LYS A 133 17.33 -0.74 6.54
CA LYS A 133 16.42 0.39 6.30
C LYS A 133 17.05 1.50 5.47
N ASN A 134 18.25 1.28 4.93
CA ASN A 134 18.86 2.25 4.02
C ASN A 134 18.18 2.21 2.66
N ASP A 135 18.04 3.38 2.03
CA ASP A 135 17.43 3.50 0.70
C ASP A 135 16.08 2.80 0.60
N LEU A 136 15.22 3.07 1.57
CA LEU A 136 13.90 2.46 1.64
C LEU A 136 12.82 3.47 1.29
N ILE A 137 11.92 3.06 0.40
CA ILE A 137 10.78 3.87 -0.02
C ILE A 137 9.51 3.20 0.47
N GLN A 138 8.67 3.98 1.14
CA GLN A 138 7.35 3.56 1.59
C GLN A 138 6.32 3.89 0.52
N ILE A 139 5.49 2.91 0.21
CA ILE A 139 4.37 3.04 -0.72
C ILE A 139 3.11 3.21 0.13
N GLU A 140 2.49 4.38 0.02
CA GLU A 140 1.25 4.71 0.69
C GLU A 140 0.10 4.54 -0.29
N ILE A 141 -0.94 3.80 0.13
CA ILE A 141 -2.09 3.48 -0.71
C ILE A 141 -3.37 3.76 0.07
N GLU A 142 -4.35 4.31 -0.62
CA GLU A 142 -5.71 4.48 -0.14
C GLU A 142 -6.66 3.81 -1.11
N ILE A 143 -7.49 2.89 -0.60
CA ILE A 143 -8.38 2.07 -1.43
C ILE A 143 -9.80 2.13 -0.88
N MET A 144 -10.78 2.22 -1.78
CA MET A 144 -12.19 1.99 -1.48
C MET A 144 -12.48 0.50 -1.60
N VAL A 145 -12.92 -0.13 -0.52
CA VAL A 145 -13.12 -1.56 -0.42
C VAL A 145 -14.59 -1.86 -0.11
N PRO A 146 -15.28 -2.67 -0.92
CA PRO A 146 -16.66 -3.05 -0.60
C PRO A 146 -16.68 -3.98 0.62
N TRP A 147 -17.76 -3.94 1.39
CA TRP A 147 -17.96 -4.90 2.46
C TRP A 147 -18.58 -6.17 1.88
N VAL A 148 -17.86 -7.27 1.90
CA VAL A 148 -18.26 -8.53 1.25
C VAL A 148 -18.43 -9.70 2.22
N ILE A 149 -18.03 -9.53 3.48
CA ILE A 149 -18.29 -10.54 4.52
C ILE A 149 -19.62 -10.22 5.22
N ASP A 150 -19.98 -10.98 6.25
CA ASP A 150 -21.24 -10.83 6.95
C ASP A 150 -21.48 -9.36 7.36
N ARG A 151 -22.62 -8.81 6.95
CA ARG A 151 -23.02 -7.43 7.26
C ARG A 151 -23.14 -7.15 8.76
N MET A 152 -23.42 -8.19 9.56
CA MET A 152 -23.46 -8.07 11.02
C MET A 152 -22.10 -7.69 11.62
N LEU A 153 -21.02 -7.97 10.90
CA LEU A 153 -19.64 -7.68 11.33
C LEU A 153 -19.14 -6.32 10.83
N GLU A 154 -19.93 -5.63 10.00
CA GLU A 154 -19.54 -4.36 9.39
C GLU A 154 -19.39 -3.26 10.43
N SER A 155 -18.25 -2.53 10.37
CA SER A 155 -18.03 -1.32 11.15
C SER A 155 -18.91 -0.18 10.64
N GLU A 156 -19.54 0.61 11.54
CA GLU A 156 -20.57 1.57 11.18
C GLU A 156 -20.07 2.99 10.88
N TRP A 157 -18.85 3.33 11.30
CA TRP A 157 -18.32 4.69 11.11
C TRP A 157 -17.24 4.78 10.05
#